data_44e18cb8cd5b6fbef22f59452a72e4ff
#
_entry.id   44e18cb8cd5b6fbef22f59452a72e4ff
#
_cell.length_a   1.000
_cell.length_b   1.000
_cell.length_c   1.000
_cell.angle_alpha   90.00
_cell.angle_beta   90.00
_cell.angle_gamma   90.00
#
_symmetry.space_group_name_H-M   'P 1'
#
loop_
_entity.id
_entity.type
_entity.pdbx_description
1 polymer ?
#
loop_
_entity_poly.entity_id
_entity_poly.type
_entity_poly.pdbx_seq_one_letter_code
_entity_poly.pdbx_strand_id
1 'polypeptide(L)'
;MPAEPSRVPRPVGSSIARPSTTRPSRILLRYCVPILAIHLLALLAFVPALWSWTGVVLCVVGIHVFGQTITMGYHRLLAHRSFATPRWFEHLLVVGAMCCLEDSPARWIATHRMHHAHADEEDDPHSPLVTLLWGHLGWLLIRNQAIHQSGNYHRYARDILSDPFYMWIEKHPLSPFWIYLAQCAIYAGAGFAAALLWTDVPGAALFAASVVVWGVLLRTVLVWHITWSVNSLTHLFGYRNHETGEHSQNNWIVALVAAGEGWHNNHHADPACCSVQHRWWEFDLTYWEIRALSLIGLTSAIMPRRSVRTAEALAQRGERLPHP
;
A
#
# COMPACT_ATOMS: atom_id res chain seq x y z
N MET A 1 9.04 -23.93 12.40
CA MET A 1 7.60 -24.17 12.22
C MET A 1 7.48 -25.33 11.25
N PRO A 2 6.60 -26.32 11.45
CA PRO A 2 6.37 -27.37 10.46
C PRO A 2 5.88 -26.70 9.17
N ALA A 3 6.33 -27.19 8.01
CA ALA A 3 5.88 -26.75 6.71
C ALA A 3 4.36 -26.91 6.64
N GLU A 4 3.62 -25.83 6.38
CA GLU A 4 2.20 -25.94 6.07
C GLU A 4 2.04 -26.86 4.84
N PRO A 5 1.03 -27.76 4.86
CA PRO A 5 0.77 -28.61 3.71
C PRO A 5 0.55 -27.74 2.47
N SER A 6 1.14 -28.14 1.35
CA SER A 6 0.97 -27.45 0.07
C SER A 6 -0.51 -27.29 -0.25
N ARG A 7 -1.01 -26.06 -0.22
CA ARG A 7 -2.40 -25.76 -0.55
C ARG A 7 -2.60 -26.04 -2.04
N VAL A 8 -3.60 -26.83 -2.37
CA VAL A 8 -3.99 -27.03 -3.78
C VAL A 8 -4.76 -25.79 -4.23
N PRO A 9 -4.29 -25.09 -5.29
CA PRO A 9 -5.00 -23.91 -5.79
C PRO A 9 -6.42 -24.27 -6.19
N ARG A 10 -7.40 -23.42 -5.85
CA ARG A 10 -8.76 -23.59 -6.35
C ARG A 10 -8.78 -23.40 -7.86
N PRO A 11 -9.68 -24.06 -8.60
CA PRO A 11 -9.80 -23.89 -10.05
C PRO A 11 -10.01 -22.42 -10.42
N VAL A 12 -9.45 -21.99 -11.54
CA VAL A 12 -9.69 -20.64 -12.11
C VAL A 12 -11.19 -20.43 -12.31
N GLY A 13 -11.75 -19.30 -11.84
CA GLY A 13 -13.17 -19.00 -11.90
C GLY A 13 -13.97 -19.47 -10.67
N SER A 14 -13.36 -20.07 -9.65
CA SER A 14 -14.04 -20.35 -8.38
C SER A 14 -14.36 -19.05 -7.66
N SER A 15 -15.60 -18.88 -7.19
CA SER A 15 -15.99 -17.77 -6.31
C SER A 15 -15.98 -18.23 -4.85
N ILE A 16 -15.69 -17.33 -3.94
CA ILE A 16 -15.78 -17.55 -2.49
C ILE A 16 -16.86 -16.67 -1.87
N ALA A 17 -17.37 -17.06 -0.73
CA ALA A 17 -18.26 -16.20 0.04
C ALA A 17 -17.47 -15.03 0.66
N ARG A 18 -18.16 -13.92 0.94
CA ARG A 18 -17.58 -12.86 1.77
C ARG A 18 -17.28 -13.42 3.18
N PRO A 19 -16.20 -12.92 3.83
CA PRO A 19 -15.86 -13.33 5.19
C PRO A 19 -17.09 -13.34 6.10
N SER A 20 -17.30 -14.44 6.84
CA SER A 20 -18.43 -14.58 7.78
C SER A 20 -18.45 -13.47 8.83
N THR A 21 -17.27 -12.96 9.18
CA THR A 21 -17.03 -11.81 10.08
C THR A 21 -17.57 -10.47 9.56
N THR A 22 -18.01 -10.41 8.30
CA THR A 22 -18.70 -9.24 7.71
C THR A 22 -20.24 -9.31 7.88
N ARG A 23 -20.76 -10.33 8.54
CA ARG A 23 -22.20 -10.51 8.75
C ARG A 23 -22.58 -10.19 10.20
N PRO A 24 -23.73 -9.50 10.46
CA PRO A 24 -24.55 -8.82 9.46
C PRO A 24 -23.81 -7.64 8.82
N SER A 25 -24.08 -7.39 7.53
CA SER A 25 -23.41 -6.31 6.78
C SER A 25 -23.75 -4.95 7.40
N ARG A 26 -22.71 -4.23 7.84
CA ARG A 26 -22.82 -2.86 8.39
C ARG A 26 -21.88 -1.95 7.61
N ILE A 27 -22.43 -0.88 7.03
CA ILE A 27 -21.66 0.12 6.31
C ILE A 27 -20.81 0.92 7.30
N LEU A 28 -19.56 1.14 6.93
CA LEU A 28 -18.60 1.97 7.68
C LEU A 28 -18.62 3.41 7.14
N LEU A 29 -19.51 4.25 7.65
CA LEU A 29 -19.63 5.65 7.22
C LEU A 29 -18.32 6.42 7.34
N ARG A 30 -17.48 6.09 8.31
CA ARG A 30 -16.16 6.70 8.50
C ARG A 30 -15.19 6.51 7.32
N TYR A 31 -15.42 5.48 6.49
CA TYR A 31 -14.68 5.24 5.23
C TYR A 31 -15.50 5.69 4.01
N CYS A 32 -16.79 5.34 3.98
CA CYS A 32 -17.65 5.70 2.85
C CYS A 32 -17.69 7.20 2.59
N VAL A 33 -17.85 8.00 3.66
CA VAL A 33 -17.99 9.45 3.52
C VAL A 33 -16.70 10.10 3.00
N PRO A 34 -15.52 9.90 3.60
CA PRO A 34 -14.29 10.46 3.07
C PRO A 34 -13.95 9.97 1.65
N ILE A 35 -14.09 8.68 1.39
CA ILE A 35 -13.83 8.12 0.05
C ILE A 35 -14.71 8.82 -0.98
N LEU A 36 -16.02 8.85 -0.77
CA LEU A 36 -16.95 9.50 -1.69
C LEU A 36 -16.66 11.00 -1.83
N ALA A 37 -16.46 11.71 -0.71
CA ALA A 37 -16.21 13.14 -0.71
C ALA A 37 -14.94 13.50 -1.50
N ILE A 38 -13.84 12.76 -1.30
CA ILE A 38 -12.57 13.02 -2.00
C ILE A 38 -12.71 12.71 -3.49
N HIS A 39 -13.43 11.64 -3.88
CA HIS A 39 -13.70 11.36 -5.30
C HIS A 39 -14.51 12.50 -5.95
N LEU A 40 -15.55 12.98 -5.27
CA LEU A 40 -16.35 14.09 -5.79
C LEU A 40 -15.54 15.39 -5.88
N LEU A 41 -14.72 15.69 -4.88
CA LEU A 41 -13.85 16.86 -4.89
C LEU A 41 -12.73 16.73 -5.94
N ALA A 42 -12.21 15.55 -6.20
CA ALA A 42 -11.23 15.31 -7.27
C ALA A 42 -11.78 15.62 -8.67
N LEU A 43 -13.11 15.54 -8.87
CA LEU A 43 -13.75 15.95 -10.13
C LEU A 43 -13.56 17.43 -10.45
N LEU A 44 -13.22 18.25 -9.47
CA LEU A 44 -12.84 19.66 -9.68
C LEU A 44 -11.62 19.81 -10.59
N ALA A 45 -10.80 18.77 -10.75
CA ALA A 45 -9.70 18.75 -11.74
C ALA A 45 -10.19 18.94 -13.19
N PHE A 46 -11.45 18.62 -13.48
CA PHE A 46 -12.07 18.84 -14.80
C PHE A 46 -12.62 20.27 -14.98
N VAL A 47 -12.56 21.11 -13.96
CA VAL A 47 -12.94 22.54 -14.07
C VAL A 47 -11.78 23.29 -14.73
N PRO A 48 -11.96 23.91 -15.93
CA PRO A 48 -10.86 24.55 -16.66
C PRO A 48 -10.10 25.61 -15.85
N ALA A 49 -10.78 26.35 -14.99
CA ALA A 49 -10.17 27.37 -14.15
C ALA A 49 -9.21 26.80 -13.08
N LEU A 50 -9.34 25.52 -12.74
CA LEU A 50 -8.49 24.81 -11.77
C LEU A 50 -7.41 23.95 -12.45
N TRP A 51 -7.30 24.02 -13.77
CA TRP A 51 -6.26 23.33 -14.50
C TRP A 51 -4.96 24.15 -14.50
N SER A 52 -3.82 23.51 -14.19
CA SER A 52 -2.48 24.10 -14.31
C SER A 52 -1.42 23.02 -14.56
N TRP A 53 -0.39 23.35 -15.34
CA TRP A 53 0.75 22.44 -15.52
C TRP A 53 1.45 22.11 -14.19
N THR A 54 1.56 23.06 -13.28
CA THR A 54 2.09 22.83 -11.93
C THR A 54 1.26 21.80 -11.19
N GLY A 55 -0.08 21.92 -11.25
CA GLY A 55 -0.99 20.93 -10.65
C GLY A 55 -0.77 19.52 -11.23
N VAL A 56 -0.71 19.39 -12.55
CA VAL A 56 -0.44 18.11 -13.24
C VAL A 56 0.89 17.51 -12.80
N VAL A 57 1.97 18.29 -12.78
CA VAL A 57 3.29 17.83 -12.34
C VAL A 57 3.25 17.39 -10.88
N LEU A 58 2.62 18.16 -9.98
CA LEU A 58 2.46 17.80 -8.58
C LEU A 58 1.64 16.51 -8.40
N CYS A 59 0.62 16.29 -9.24
CA CYS A 59 -0.16 15.05 -9.24
C CYS A 59 0.72 13.86 -9.63
N VAL A 60 1.41 13.92 -10.77
CA VAL A 60 2.23 12.82 -11.31
C VAL A 60 3.39 12.49 -10.37
N VAL A 61 4.16 13.51 -9.96
CA VAL A 61 5.27 13.33 -9.00
C VAL A 61 4.72 12.85 -7.65
N GLY A 62 3.59 13.41 -7.21
CA GLY A 62 2.94 13.03 -5.97
C GLY A 62 2.44 11.58 -5.96
N ILE A 63 1.91 11.06 -7.07
CA ILE A 63 1.55 9.63 -7.19
C ILE A 63 2.77 8.77 -6.87
N HIS A 64 3.91 9.07 -7.45
CA HIS A 64 5.15 8.32 -7.20
C HIS A 64 5.62 8.51 -5.75
N VAL A 65 5.87 9.73 -5.31
CA VAL A 65 6.43 10.02 -3.97
C VAL A 65 5.56 9.44 -2.85
N PHE A 66 4.26 9.69 -2.88
CA PHE A 66 3.35 9.19 -1.84
C PHE A 66 3.02 7.70 -2.02
N GLY A 67 2.98 7.19 -3.25
CA GLY A 67 2.91 5.76 -3.52
C GLY A 67 4.10 5.02 -2.90
N GLN A 68 5.32 5.55 -3.02
CA GLN A 68 6.51 4.98 -2.39
C GLN A 68 6.42 4.96 -0.86
N THR A 69 5.73 5.90 -0.22
CA THR A 69 5.55 5.83 1.23
C THR A 69 4.67 4.66 1.67
N ILE A 70 3.76 4.20 0.82
CA ILE A 70 2.94 3.00 1.05
C ILE A 70 3.75 1.74 0.74
N THR A 71 4.32 1.64 -0.46
CA THR A 71 5.04 0.43 -0.90
C THR A 71 6.32 0.21 -0.11
N MET A 72 7.15 1.25 0.06
CA MET A 72 8.38 1.18 0.82
C MET A 72 8.10 1.15 2.34
N GLY A 73 7.24 2.06 2.84
CA GLY A 73 6.98 2.24 4.26
C GLY A 73 6.05 1.19 4.85
N TYR A 74 4.77 1.17 4.47
CA TYR A 74 3.80 0.25 5.05
C TYR A 74 4.06 -1.18 4.62
N HIS A 75 4.28 -1.42 3.33
CA HIS A 75 4.36 -2.76 2.76
C HIS A 75 5.71 -3.42 3.07
N ARG A 76 6.81 -2.95 2.45
CA ARG A 76 8.11 -3.64 2.54
C ARG A 76 8.80 -3.46 3.89
N LEU A 77 8.75 -2.25 4.48
CA LEU A 77 9.42 -1.99 5.76
C LEU A 77 8.63 -2.57 6.93
N LEU A 78 7.40 -2.13 7.13
CA LEU A 78 6.65 -2.46 8.34
C LEU A 78 5.92 -3.81 8.25
N ALA A 79 5.25 -4.14 7.13
CA ALA A 79 4.52 -5.40 7.03
C ALA A 79 5.46 -6.61 6.88
N HIS A 80 6.45 -6.52 5.98
CA HIS A 80 7.33 -7.65 5.63
C HIS A 80 8.73 -7.58 6.23
N ARG A 81 9.13 -6.41 6.78
CA ARG A 81 10.47 -6.22 7.38
C ARG A 81 11.59 -6.60 6.41
N SER A 82 11.43 -6.27 5.14
CA SER A 82 12.34 -6.66 4.07
C SER A 82 13.62 -5.80 3.99
N PHE A 83 13.69 -4.74 4.76
CA PHE A 83 14.88 -3.91 4.97
C PHE A 83 14.79 -3.15 6.30
N ALA A 84 15.86 -2.47 6.69
CA ALA A 84 15.89 -1.60 7.88
C ALA A 84 16.21 -0.16 7.50
N THR A 85 15.79 0.79 8.34
CA THR A 85 16.00 2.23 8.16
C THR A 85 16.09 2.94 9.51
N PRO A 86 16.72 4.14 9.61
CA PRO A 86 16.66 4.97 10.82
C PRO A 86 15.21 5.34 11.17
N ARG A 87 14.88 5.37 12.46
CA ARG A 87 13.53 5.63 12.98
C ARG A 87 12.87 6.89 12.43
N TRP A 88 13.63 7.98 12.30
CA TRP A 88 13.08 9.22 11.77
C TRP A 88 12.61 9.08 10.33
N PHE A 89 13.33 8.29 9.49
CA PHE A 89 12.95 8.05 8.10
C PHE A 89 11.76 7.08 8.01
N GLU A 90 11.71 6.05 8.89
CA GLU A 90 10.53 5.19 9.05
C GLU A 90 9.28 6.03 9.36
N HIS A 91 9.37 6.94 10.35
CA HIS A 91 8.26 7.82 10.70
C HIS A 91 7.87 8.75 9.55
N LEU A 92 8.85 9.26 8.78
CA LEU A 92 8.57 10.09 7.60
C LEU A 92 7.79 9.30 6.54
N LEU A 93 8.17 8.06 6.25
CA LEU A 93 7.45 7.18 5.33
C LEU A 93 6.03 6.92 5.82
N VAL A 94 5.85 6.66 7.11
CA VAL A 94 4.54 6.41 7.72
C VAL A 94 3.63 7.64 7.63
N VAL A 95 4.15 8.83 7.96
CA VAL A 95 3.38 10.08 7.83
C VAL A 95 3.00 10.32 6.36
N GLY A 96 3.91 10.05 5.42
CA GLY A 96 3.63 10.13 3.99
C GLY A 96 2.50 9.20 3.54
N ALA A 97 2.47 7.95 4.04
CA ALA A 97 1.39 7.01 3.76
C ALA A 97 0.04 7.49 4.36
N MET A 98 0.06 8.05 5.57
CA MET A 98 -1.15 8.68 6.15
C MET A 98 -1.62 9.90 5.35
N CYS A 99 -0.72 10.61 4.64
CA CYS A 99 -1.09 11.65 3.68
C CYS A 99 -1.89 11.12 2.47
N CYS A 100 -1.98 9.80 2.28
CA CYS A 100 -2.84 9.15 1.30
C CYS A 100 -4.16 8.64 1.89
N LEU A 101 -4.39 8.76 3.20
CA LEU A 101 -5.54 8.16 3.90
C LEU A 101 -5.67 6.64 3.68
N GLU A 102 -4.52 5.94 3.61
CA GLU A 102 -4.44 4.47 3.50
C GLU A 102 -4.60 3.77 4.86
N ASP A 103 -5.35 4.36 5.77
CA ASP A 103 -5.58 3.92 7.15
C ASP A 103 -4.38 4.21 8.11
N SER A 104 -4.53 3.82 9.37
CA SER A 104 -3.43 3.84 10.34
C SER A 104 -2.42 2.71 10.04
N PRO A 105 -1.14 2.90 10.38
CA PRO A 105 -0.10 1.91 10.10
C PRO A 105 -0.43 0.53 10.66
N ALA A 106 -0.87 0.44 11.91
CA ALA A 106 -1.12 -0.86 12.52
C ALA A 106 -2.34 -1.57 11.89
N ARG A 107 -3.37 -0.83 11.45
CA ARG A 107 -4.54 -1.42 10.80
C ARG A 107 -4.21 -1.88 9.38
N TRP A 108 -3.52 -1.07 8.62
CA TRP A 108 -3.07 -1.44 7.28
C TRP A 108 -2.22 -2.72 7.33
N ILE A 109 -1.23 -2.77 8.23
CA ILE A 109 -0.32 -3.91 8.38
C ILE A 109 -1.04 -5.15 8.87
N ALA A 110 -1.96 -5.01 9.85
CA ALA A 110 -2.76 -6.14 10.32
C ALA A 110 -3.60 -6.74 9.21
N THR A 111 -4.27 -5.90 8.40
CA THR A 111 -5.07 -6.33 7.27
C THR A 111 -4.23 -7.04 6.22
N HIS A 112 -3.08 -6.47 5.85
CA HIS A 112 -2.17 -7.04 4.86
C HIS A 112 -1.57 -8.38 5.32
N ARG A 113 -1.13 -8.48 6.56
CA ARG A 113 -0.62 -9.75 7.12
C ARG A 113 -1.72 -10.81 7.27
N MET A 114 -2.96 -10.40 7.53
CA MET A 114 -4.12 -11.29 7.53
C MET A 114 -4.39 -11.80 6.11
N HIS A 115 -4.31 -10.94 5.09
CA HIS A 115 -4.40 -11.34 3.69
C HIS A 115 -3.35 -12.42 3.36
N HIS A 116 -2.06 -12.20 3.65
CA HIS A 116 -1.03 -13.21 3.41
C HIS A 116 -1.25 -14.53 4.15
N ALA A 117 -1.85 -14.49 5.34
CA ALA A 117 -2.17 -15.69 6.10
C ALA A 117 -3.34 -16.48 5.51
N HIS A 118 -4.27 -15.82 4.81
CA HIS A 118 -5.53 -16.39 4.33
C HIS A 118 -5.81 -16.07 2.86
N ALA A 119 -4.77 -15.76 2.07
CA ALA A 119 -4.93 -15.28 0.70
C ALA A 119 -5.88 -16.17 -0.11
N ASP A 120 -6.92 -15.56 -0.66
CA ASP A 120 -7.98 -16.19 -1.46
C ASP A 120 -8.80 -17.27 -0.74
N GLU A 121 -8.80 -17.28 0.59
CA GLU A 121 -9.69 -18.05 1.44
C GLU A 121 -10.88 -17.21 1.93
N GLU A 122 -11.84 -17.85 2.66
CA GLU A 122 -13.00 -17.13 3.21
C GLU A 122 -12.64 -16.03 4.23
N ASP A 123 -11.51 -16.20 4.93
CA ASP A 123 -11.05 -15.24 5.94
C ASP A 123 -10.18 -14.12 5.34
N ASP A 124 -9.87 -14.17 4.02
CA ASP A 124 -9.18 -13.09 3.34
C ASP A 124 -10.02 -11.81 3.36
N PRO A 125 -9.52 -10.71 3.94
CA PRO A 125 -10.29 -9.49 4.05
C PRO A 125 -10.72 -8.88 2.72
N HIS A 126 -9.93 -9.09 1.65
CA HIS A 126 -10.14 -8.40 0.37
C HIS A 126 -9.94 -9.27 -0.88
N SER A 127 -10.13 -10.60 -0.78
CA SER A 127 -10.01 -11.44 -1.97
C SER A 127 -11.00 -11.03 -3.07
N PRO A 128 -10.53 -10.78 -4.30
CA PRO A 128 -11.38 -10.46 -5.44
C PRO A 128 -12.14 -11.69 -5.96
N LEU A 129 -11.89 -12.91 -5.43
CA LEU A 129 -12.69 -14.09 -5.71
C LEU A 129 -14.10 -13.99 -5.14
N VAL A 130 -14.35 -13.09 -4.18
CA VAL A 130 -15.70 -12.71 -3.76
C VAL A 130 -16.41 -11.96 -4.89
N THR A 131 -15.85 -10.86 -5.31
CA THR A 131 -16.12 -10.08 -6.54
C THR A 131 -14.95 -9.12 -6.76
N LEU A 132 -14.71 -8.71 -8.00
CA LEU A 132 -13.72 -7.67 -8.29
C LEU A 132 -13.96 -6.39 -7.47
N LEU A 133 -15.22 -5.94 -7.38
CA LEU A 133 -15.57 -4.76 -6.60
C LEU A 133 -15.28 -4.94 -5.11
N TRP A 134 -15.48 -6.15 -4.58
CA TRP A 134 -15.14 -6.45 -3.19
C TRP A 134 -13.65 -6.30 -2.95
N GLY A 135 -12.80 -6.99 -3.72
CA GLY A 135 -11.34 -6.93 -3.57
C GLY A 135 -10.77 -5.53 -3.80
N HIS A 136 -11.39 -4.74 -4.69
CA HIS A 136 -10.92 -3.40 -5.02
C HIS A 136 -11.31 -2.36 -3.94
N LEU A 137 -12.57 -2.27 -3.57
CA LEU A 137 -13.11 -1.20 -2.71
C LEU A 137 -14.10 -1.71 -1.65
N GLY A 138 -14.93 -2.72 -1.97
CA GLY A 138 -16.08 -3.09 -1.14
C GLY A 138 -15.71 -3.50 0.27
N TRP A 139 -14.56 -4.13 0.45
CA TRP A 139 -14.05 -4.57 1.76
C TRP A 139 -13.80 -3.40 2.74
N LEU A 140 -13.47 -2.22 2.25
CA LEU A 140 -13.30 -1.00 3.06
C LEU A 140 -14.63 -0.43 3.55
N LEU A 141 -15.69 -0.63 2.75
CA LEU A 141 -17.00 -0.02 3.00
C LEU A 141 -17.85 -0.80 4.00
N ILE A 142 -17.53 -2.08 4.21
CA ILE A 142 -18.30 -2.99 5.06
C ILE A 142 -17.48 -3.36 6.30
N ARG A 143 -18.11 -3.27 7.48
CA ARG A 143 -17.46 -3.65 8.73
C ARG A 143 -17.10 -5.13 8.71
N ASN A 144 -15.81 -5.42 8.82
CA ASN A 144 -15.28 -6.75 9.06
C ASN A 144 -14.85 -6.85 10.53
N GLN A 145 -15.50 -7.71 11.32
CA GLN A 145 -15.19 -7.83 12.74
C GLN A 145 -13.76 -8.35 12.96
N ALA A 146 -13.24 -9.22 12.09
CA ALA A 146 -11.89 -9.74 12.20
C ALA A 146 -10.82 -8.64 12.13
N ILE A 147 -11.02 -7.61 11.30
CA ILE A 147 -10.09 -6.48 11.19
C ILE A 147 -10.32 -5.45 12.30
N HIS A 148 -11.56 -5.31 12.78
CA HIS A 148 -11.95 -4.24 13.71
C HIS A 148 -12.05 -4.69 15.17
N GLN A 149 -11.86 -5.97 15.46
CA GLN A 149 -11.78 -6.50 16.82
C GLN A 149 -10.33 -6.45 17.32
N SER A 150 -10.15 -6.01 18.56
CA SER A 150 -8.84 -5.84 19.19
C SER A 150 -7.98 -7.12 19.17
N GLY A 151 -8.57 -8.31 19.33
CA GLY A 151 -7.83 -9.57 19.39
C GLY A 151 -7.06 -9.92 18.10
N ASN A 152 -7.71 -9.86 16.93
CA ASN A 152 -7.07 -10.14 15.65
C ASN A 152 -6.11 -9.03 15.23
N TYR A 153 -6.48 -7.81 15.49
CA TYR A 153 -5.64 -6.66 15.31
C TYR A 153 -4.32 -6.80 16.10
N HIS A 154 -4.38 -7.16 17.37
CA HIS A 154 -3.20 -7.46 18.17
C HIS A 154 -2.38 -8.64 17.65
N ARG A 155 -3.03 -9.68 17.11
CA ARG A 155 -2.33 -10.84 16.57
C ARG A 155 -1.41 -10.47 15.42
N TYR A 156 -1.88 -9.66 14.47
CA TYR A 156 -1.16 -9.34 13.22
C TYR A 156 -0.28 -8.09 13.30
N ALA A 157 -0.52 -7.18 14.25
CA ALA A 157 0.21 -5.91 14.38
C ALA A 157 0.82 -5.68 15.77
N ARG A 158 1.05 -6.73 16.57
CA ARG A 158 1.59 -6.62 17.92
C ARG A 158 2.91 -5.86 17.98
N ASP A 159 3.80 -6.12 17.05
CA ASP A 159 5.09 -5.46 16.91
C ASP A 159 4.96 -3.95 16.66
N ILE A 160 3.99 -3.58 15.81
CA ILE A 160 3.68 -2.17 15.53
C ILE A 160 3.08 -1.50 16.77
N LEU A 161 2.09 -2.15 17.39
CA LEU A 161 1.41 -1.62 18.58
C LEU A 161 2.31 -1.55 19.82
N SER A 162 3.44 -2.26 19.87
CA SER A 162 4.42 -2.15 20.94
C SER A 162 5.24 -0.86 20.87
N ASP A 163 5.21 -0.17 19.75
CA ASP A 163 5.92 1.09 19.56
C ASP A 163 5.06 2.29 20.02
N PRO A 164 5.60 3.19 20.86
CA PRO A 164 4.84 4.33 21.38
C PRO A 164 4.31 5.28 20.31
N PHE A 165 5.04 5.48 19.20
CA PHE A 165 4.62 6.36 18.11
C PHE A 165 3.37 5.79 17.41
N TYR A 166 3.40 4.52 17.03
CA TYR A 166 2.27 3.87 16.38
C TYR A 166 1.09 3.69 17.33
N MET A 167 1.35 3.35 18.58
CA MET A 167 0.30 3.28 19.61
C MET A 167 -0.35 4.65 19.85
N TRP A 168 0.40 5.75 19.75
CA TRP A 168 -0.19 7.09 19.83
C TRP A 168 -1.15 7.35 18.66
N ILE A 169 -0.76 6.99 17.43
CA ILE A 169 -1.62 7.12 16.24
C ILE A 169 -2.91 6.33 16.43
N GLU A 170 -2.83 5.10 16.93
CA GLU A 170 -3.99 4.24 17.15
C GLU A 170 -4.95 4.77 18.25
N LYS A 171 -4.40 5.39 19.28
CA LYS A 171 -5.21 6.06 20.32
C LYS A 171 -5.90 7.33 19.81
N HIS A 172 -5.43 7.88 18.69
CA HIS A 172 -5.99 9.09 18.06
C HIS A 172 -6.49 8.76 16.65
N PRO A 173 -7.63 8.06 16.50
CA PRO A 173 -8.08 7.48 15.23
C PRO A 173 -8.40 8.51 14.14
N LEU A 174 -8.46 9.79 14.48
CA LEU A 174 -8.60 10.90 13.52
C LEU A 174 -7.23 11.48 13.08
N SER A 175 -6.10 10.95 13.56
CA SER A 175 -4.78 11.47 13.19
C SER A 175 -4.50 11.41 11.68
N PRO A 176 -4.84 10.36 10.91
CA PRO A 176 -4.67 10.38 9.46
C PRO A 176 -5.47 11.49 8.79
N PHE A 177 -6.68 11.75 9.27
CA PHE A 177 -7.53 12.83 8.75
C PHE A 177 -6.92 14.22 9.01
N TRP A 178 -6.42 14.47 10.22
CA TRP A 178 -5.77 15.75 10.55
C TRP A 178 -4.46 15.94 9.76
N ILE A 179 -3.68 14.88 9.57
CA ILE A 179 -2.48 14.91 8.72
C ILE A 179 -2.85 15.26 7.27
N TYR A 180 -3.93 14.67 6.76
CA TYR A 180 -4.43 14.96 5.41
C TYR A 180 -4.88 16.43 5.27
N LEU A 181 -5.60 16.96 6.24
CA LEU A 181 -6.00 18.37 6.23
C LEU A 181 -4.80 19.31 6.35
N ALA A 182 -3.82 18.98 7.19
CA ALA A 182 -2.57 19.73 7.28
C ALA A 182 -1.83 19.74 5.93
N GLN A 183 -1.76 18.61 5.23
CA GLN A 183 -1.22 18.55 3.88
C GLN A 183 -1.98 19.48 2.91
N CYS A 184 -3.32 19.46 2.92
CA CYS A 184 -4.11 20.38 2.11
C CYS A 184 -3.76 21.85 2.42
N ALA A 185 -3.64 22.20 3.69
CA ALA A 185 -3.28 23.54 4.12
C ALA A 185 -1.86 23.96 3.68
N ILE A 186 -0.89 23.01 3.77
CA ILE A 186 0.49 23.24 3.32
C ILE A 186 0.52 23.50 1.80
N TYR A 187 -0.16 22.65 1.01
CA TYR A 187 -0.23 22.81 -0.44
C TYR A 187 -0.94 24.11 -0.83
N ALA A 188 -2.05 24.43 -0.18
CA ALA A 188 -2.77 25.68 -0.40
C ALA A 188 -1.92 26.91 -0.05
N GLY A 189 -1.30 26.90 1.13
CA GLY A 189 -0.45 28.02 1.59
C GLY A 189 0.78 28.22 0.72
N ALA A 190 1.47 27.14 0.38
CA ALA A 190 2.64 27.21 -0.50
C ALA A 190 2.27 27.66 -1.92
N GLY A 191 1.18 27.12 -2.49
CA GLY A 191 0.67 27.54 -3.80
C GLY A 191 0.25 29.00 -3.82
N PHE A 192 -0.47 29.44 -2.79
CA PHE A 192 -0.89 30.83 -2.65
C PHE A 192 0.31 31.79 -2.54
N ALA A 193 1.23 31.52 -1.62
CA ALA A 193 2.41 32.35 -1.42
C ALA A 193 3.30 32.41 -2.67
N ALA A 194 3.49 31.28 -3.36
CA ALA A 194 4.23 31.28 -4.60
C ALA A 194 3.53 32.12 -5.67
N ALA A 195 2.22 32.00 -5.86
CA ALA A 195 1.47 32.69 -6.90
C ALA A 195 1.43 34.22 -6.70
N LEU A 196 1.49 34.72 -5.48
CA LEU A 196 1.60 36.15 -5.21
C LEU A 196 2.86 36.80 -5.83
N LEU A 197 3.84 36.01 -6.28
CA LEU A 197 5.03 36.53 -6.98
C LEU A 197 4.73 36.96 -8.42
N TRP A 198 3.60 36.53 -9.02
CA TRP A 198 3.27 36.80 -10.42
C TRP A 198 1.80 37.14 -10.70
N THR A 199 0.90 37.12 -9.68
CA THR A 199 -0.52 37.43 -9.86
C THR A 199 -1.07 38.13 -8.65
N ASP A 200 -2.32 38.62 -8.76
CA ASP A 200 -3.07 39.22 -7.68
C ASP A 200 -3.64 38.20 -6.68
N VAL A 201 -4.27 38.65 -5.62
CA VAL A 201 -4.84 37.79 -4.56
C VAL A 201 -5.90 36.82 -5.10
N PRO A 202 -6.87 37.23 -5.95
CA PRO A 202 -7.80 36.28 -6.58
C PRO A 202 -7.13 35.22 -7.42
N GLY A 203 -6.14 35.58 -8.24
CA GLY A 203 -5.37 34.62 -9.04
C GLY A 203 -4.55 33.67 -8.18
N ALA A 204 -3.93 34.17 -7.10
CA ALA A 204 -3.19 33.34 -6.15
C ALA A 204 -4.11 32.33 -5.44
N ALA A 205 -5.33 32.73 -5.07
CA ALA A 205 -6.31 31.83 -4.47
C ALA A 205 -6.74 30.73 -5.44
N LEU A 206 -6.97 31.06 -6.71
CA LEU A 206 -7.31 30.08 -7.76
C LEU A 206 -6.17 29.11 -8.01
N PHE A 207 -4.92 29.59 -8.08
CA PHE A 207 -3.75 28.72 -8.23
C PHE A 207 -3.57 27.79 -7.02
N ALA A 208 -3.74 28.28 -5.79
CA ALA A 208 -3.70 27.46 -4.58
C ALA A 208 -4.77 26.35 -4.62
N ALA A 209 -5.99 26.68 -5.06
CA ALA A 209 -7.05 25.68 -5.25
C ALA A 209 -6.65 24.64 -6.30
N SER A 210 -6.08 25.04 -7.44
CA SER A 210 -5.53 24.11 -8.46
C SER A 210 -4.49 23.16 -7.86
N VAL A 211 -3.53 23.68 -7.11
CA VAL A 211 -2.47 22.90 -6.46
C VAL A 211 -3.04 21.86 -5.48
N VAL A 212 -4.05 22.21 -4.70
CA VAL A 212 -4.74 21.26 -3.80
C VAL A 212 -5.54 20.22 -4.59
N VAL A 213 -6.30 20.65 -5.58
CA VAL A 213 -7.14 19.73 -6.38
C VAL A 213 -6.29 18.67 -7.07
N TRP A 214 -5.21 19.06 -7.73
CA TRP A 214 -4.35 18.15 -8.46
C TRP A 214 -3.34 17.43 -7.55
N GLY A 215 -2.60 18.19 -6.74
CA GLY A 215 -1.48 17.67 -5.93
C GLY A 215 -1.92 16.88 -4.69
N VAL A 216 -3.17 17.06 -4.24
CA VAL A 216 -3.70 16.33 -3.08
C VAL A 216 -4.92 15.49 -3.43
N LEU A 217 -6.03 16.10 -3.88
CA LEU A 217 -7.31 15.38 -4.03
C LEU A 217 -7.25 14.32 -5.14
N LEU A 218 -6.94 14.73 -6.37
CA LEU A 218 -6.84 13.81 -7.52
C LEU A 218 -5.71 12.80 -7.32
N ARG A 219 -4.54 13.26 -6.86
CA ARG A 219 -3.42 12.38 -6.54
C ARG A 219 -3.83 11.29 -5.54
N THR A 220 -4.57 11.61 -4.50
CA THR A 220 -5.04 10.64 -3.49
C THR A 220 -5.95 9.59 -4.12
N VAL A 221 -6.93 10.01 -4.94
CA VAL A 221 -7.82 9.09 -5.66
C VAL A 221 -7.02 8.12 -6.54
N LEU A 222 -6.04 8.64 -7.29
CA LEU A 222 -5.22 7.80 -8.17
C LEU A 222 -4.34 6.82 -7.39
N VAL A 223 -3.74 7.25 -6.28
CA VAL A 223 -2.96 6.37 -5.38
C VAL A 223 -3.85 5.27 -4.81
N TRP A 224 -5.07 5.57 -4.35
CA TRP A 224 -6.01 4.55 -3.88
C TRP A 224 -6.30 3.50 -4.94
N HIS A 225 -6.67 3.92 -6.15
CA HIS A 225 -6.98 2.95 -7.22
C HIS A 225 -5.76 2.14 -7.64
N ILE A 226 -4.56 2.70 -7.59
CA ILE A 226 -3.32 1.95 -7.83
C ILE A 226 -3.12 0.90 -6.73
N THR A 227 -3.21 1.26 -5.45
CA THR A 227 -3.06 0.32 -4.33
C THR A 227 -4.15 -0.76 -4.35
N TRP A 228 -5.42 -0.37 -4.54
CA TRP A 228 -6.53 -1.33 -4.63
C TRP A 228 -6.44 -2.26 -5.85
N SER A 229 -5.79 -1.81 -6.93
CA SER A 229 -5.52 -2.66 -8.10
C SER A 229 -4.50 -3.76 -7.77
N VAL A 230 -3.55 -3.51 -6.89
CA VAL A 230 -2.65 -4.56 -6.39
C VAL A 230 -3.47 -5.64 -5.67
N ASN A 231 -4.44 -5.28 -4.82
CA ASN A 231 -5.27 -6.25 -4.09
C ASN A 231 -6.24 -7.02 -4.99
N SER A 232 -6.72 -6.41 -6.07
CA SER A 232 -7.80 -6.97 -6.89
C SER A 232 -7.34 -7.55 -8.22
N LEU A 233 -6.68 -6.74 -9.07
CA LEU A 233 -6.33 -7.18 -10.43
C LEU A 233 -5.23 -8.24 -10.42
N THR A 234 -4.30 -8.18 -9.48
CA THR A 234 -3.18 -9.13 -9.40
C THR A 234 -3.55 -10.50 -8.81
N HIS A 235 -4.78 -10.69 -8.35
CA HIS A 235 -5.33 -12.02 -8.01
C HIS A 235 -6.29 -12.56 -9.07
N LEU A 236 -6.56 -11.78 -10.14
CA LEU A 236 -7.47 -12.19 -11.22
C LEU A 236 -6.78 -12.28 -12.58
N PHE A 237 -5.82 -11.39 -12.86
CA PHE A 237 -5.26 -11.22 -14.20
C PHE A 237 -3.73 -11.11 -14.18
N GLY A 238 -3.06 -11.91 -15.00
CA GLY A 238 -1.63 -11.89 -15.16
C GLY A 238 -1.06 -13.26 -15.50
N TYR A 239 0.19 -13.48 -15.10
CA TYR A 239 0.87 -14.76 -15.22
C TYR A 239 1.54 -15.14 -13.88
N ARG A 240 1.97 -16.39 -13.75
CA ARG A 240 2.60 -16.89 -12.54
C ARG A 240 4.02 -17.38 -12.83
N ASN A 241 4.94 -17.08 -11.92
CA ASN A 241 6.28 -17.66 -11.90
C ASN A 241 6.38 -18.77 -10.84
N HIS A 242 5.47 -18.76 -9.86
CA HIS A 242 5.50 -19.64 -8.70
C HIS A 242 4.12 -20.25 -8.42
N GLU A 243 4.10 -21.50 -7.97
CA GLU A 243 2.91 -22.14 -7.43
C GLU A 243 2.80 -21.81 -5.94
N THR A 244 2.00 -20.80 -5.61
CA THR A 244 1.86 -20.25 -4.25
C THR A 244 0.69 -20.83 -3.46
N GLY A 245 -0.18 -21.62 -4.12
CA GLY A 245 -1.36 -22.22 -3.49
C GLY A 245 -2.57 -21.31 -3.39
N GLU A 246 -2.46 -20.08 -3.84
CA GLU A 246 -3.50 -19.05 -3.95
C GLU A 246 -3.50 -18.45 -5.38
N HIS A 247 -4.25 -17.38 -5.67
CA HIS A 247 -4.47 -16.90 -7.03
C HIS A 247 -3.59 -15.69 -7.42
N SER A 248 -2.58 -15.30 -6.65
CA SER A 248 -1.71 -14.18 -7.00
C SER A 248 -1.04 -14.36 -8.36
N GLN A 249 -0.97 -13.29 -9.11
CA GLN A 249 -0.43 -13.24 -10.47
C GLN A 249 0.47 -12.02 -10.65
N ASN A 250 1.39 -12.11 -11.57
CA ASN A 250 2.22 -11.00 -12.01
C ASN A 250 1.49 -10.24 -13.11
N ASN A 251 1.10 -9.00 -12.82
CA ASN A 251 0.40 -8.11 -13.76
C ASN A 251 1.30 -6.92 -14.10
N TRP A 252 1.76 -6.85 -15.33
CA TRP A 252 2.72 -5.83 -15.77
C TRP A 252 2.16 -4.40 -15.79
N ILE A 253 0.84 -4.23 -16.04
CA ILE A 253 0.20 -2.91 -16.02
C ILE A 253 0.19 -2.38 -14.59
N VAL A 254 -0.24 -3.22 -13.64
CA VAL A 254 -0.22 -2.85 -12.22
C VAL A 254 1.23 -2.64 -11.75
N ALA A 255 2.18 -3.46 -12.17
CA ALA A 255 3.59 -3.30 -11.81
C ALA A 255 4.16 -1.96 -12.29
N LEU A 256 3.78 -1.52 -13.49
CA LEU A 256 4.22 -0.22 -14.01
C LEU A 256 3.72 0.95 -13.17
N VAL A 257 2.43 0.97 -12.83
CA VAL A 257 1.82 2.10 -12.10
C VAL A 257 2.07 2.04 -10.59
N ALA A 258 2.28 0.85 -10.03
CA ALA A 258 2.54 0.59 -8.61
C ALA A 258 4.04 0.35 -8.32
N ALA A 259 4.93 0.83 -9.18
CA ALA A 259 6.39 0.82 -8.99
C ALA A 259 6.99 -0.58 -8.66
N GLY A 260 6.40 -1.65 -9.20
CA GLY A 260 6.83 -3.04 -9.03
C GLY A 260 5.86 -3.93 -8.27
N GLU A 261 4.92 -3.39 -7.48
CA GLU A 261 4.01 -4.20 -6.64
C GLU A 261 3.06 -5.11 -7.43
N GLY A 262 2.91 -4.88 -8.73
CA GLY A 262 2.16 -5.77 -9.63
C GLY A 262 2.86 -7.11 -9.94
N TRP A 263 4.12 -7.30 -9.57
CA TRP A 263 4.79 -8.62 -9.59
C TRP A 263 4.37 -9.44 -8.37
N HIS A 264 3.08 -9.62 -8.20
CA HIS A 264 2.45 -10.01 -6.96
C HIS A 264 2.57 -11.51 -6.66
N ASN A 265 2.60 -12.37 -7.70
CA ASN A 265 2.91 -13.80 -7.51
C ASN A 265 4.35 -14.01 -7.00
N ASN A 266 5.30 -13.21 -7.48
CA ASN A 266 6.67 -13.26 -6.97
C ASN A 266 6.73 -12.81 -5.50
N HIS A 267 5.95 -11.78 -5.15
CA HIS A 267 5.83 -11.29 -3.78
C HIS A 267 5.23 -12.35 -2.85
N HIS A 268 4.12 -12.98 -3.23
CA HIS A 268 3.49 -14.05 -2.44
C HIS A 268 4.37 -15.29 -2.27
N ALA A 269 5.25 -15.57 -3.24
CA ALA A 269 6.20 -16.67 -3.13
C ALA A 269 7.31 -16.43 -2.08
N ASP A 270 7.75 -15.20 -1.89
CA ASP A 270 8.76 -14.80 -0.89
C ASP A 270 8.51 -13.40 -0.33
N PRO A 271 7.50 -13.22 0.53
CA PRO A 271 7.11 -11.89 1.03
C PRO A 271 8.20 -11.15 1.81
N ALA A 272 9.15 -11.90 2.39
CA ALA A 272 10.27 -11.31 3.12
C ALA A 272 11.37 -10.76 2.21
N CYS A 273 11.42 -11.16 0.94
CA CYS A 273 12.40 -10.64 -0.01
C CYS A 273 12.13 -9.17 -0.31
N CYS A 274 13.18 -8.35 -0.27
CA CYS A 274 13.02 -6.92 -0.56
C CYS A 274 12.72 -6.67 -2.05
N SER A 275 13.19 -7.53 -2.96
CA SER A 275 12.91 -7.43 -4.40
C SER A 275 11.82 -8.39 -4.82
N VAL A 276 10.83 -7.88 -5.51
CA VAL A 276 9.79 -8.70 -6.16
C VAL A 276 10.14 -9.04 -7.63
N GLN A 277 11.28 -8.60 -8.13
CA GLN A 277 11.79 -8.94 -9.45
C GLN A 277 12.21 -10.41 -9.48
N HIS A 278 11.71 -11.20 -10.45
CA HIS A 278 12.17 -12.57 -10.70
C HIS A 278 12.83 -12.69 -12.08
N ARG A 279 12.21 -12.15 -13.13
CA ARG A 279 12.73 -12.13 -14.49
C ARG A 279 13.38 -10.78 -14.80
N TRP A 280 14.24 -10.69 -15.79
CA TRP A 280 15.00 -9.48 -16.12
C TRP A 280 14.11 -8.29 -16.54
N TRP A 281 12.92 -8.53 -17.09
CA TRP A 281 11.95 -7.50 -17.49
C TRP A 281 10.97 -7.11 -16.36
N GLU A 282 10.92 -7.83 -15.27
CA GLU A 282 10.08 -7.54 -14.10
C GLU A 282 10.74 -6.44 -13.27
N PHE A 283 10.77 -5.23 -13.84
CA PHE A 283 11.43 -4.11 -13.20
C PHE A 283 10.72 -3.72 -11.90
N ASP A 284 11.47 -3.67 -10.81
CA ASP A 284 11.02 -3.31 -9.47
C ASP A 284 11.64 -1.98 -9.06
N LEU A 285 10.93 -0.88 -9.39
CA LEU A 285 11.41 0.48 -9.13
C LEU A 285 11.61 0.72 -7.63
N THR A 286 10.67 0.27 -6.79
CA THR A 286 10.77 0.41 -5.32
C THR A 286 12.04 -0.25 -4.77
N TYR A 287 12.40 -1.43 -5.24
CA TYR A 287 13.66 -2.08 -4.84
C TYR A 287 14.88 -1.26 -5.23
N TRP A 288 14.91 -0.74 -6.44
CA TRP A 288 16.04 0.07 -6.90
C TRP A 288 16.16 1.39 -6.14
N GLU A 289 15.06 2.00 -5.73
CA GLU A 289 15.07 3.16 -4.83
C GLU A 289 15.58 2.82 -3.43
N ILE A 290 15.15 1.69 -2.85
CA ILE A 290 15.70 1.18 -1.59
C ILE A 290 17.21 0.97 -1.71
N ARG A 291 17.67 0.41 -2.82
CA ARG A 291 19.11 0.24 -3.10
C ARG A 291 19.84 1.57 -3.25
N ALA A 292 19.27 2.53 -3.94
CA ALA A 292 19.84 3.87 -4.05
C ALA A 292 19.95 4.57 -2.68
N LEU A 293 18.91 4.47 -1.85
CA LEU A 293 18.91 5.00 -0.49
C LEU A 293 19.96 4.30 0.41
N SER A 294 20.31 3.04 0.14
CA SER A 294 21.36 2.35 0.87
C SER A 294 22.76 2.92 0.62
N LEU A 295 22.99 3.53 -0.54
CA LEU A 295 24.27 4.17 -0.87
C LEU A 295 24.55 5.41 0.01
N ILE A 296 23.51 6.04 0.52
CA ILE A 296 23.58 7.20 1.43
C ILE A 296 23.25 6.84 2.88
N GLY A 297 23.17 5.54 3.20
CA GLY A 297 22.95 5.04 4.56
C GLY A 297 21.53 5.17 5.11
N LEU A 298 20.54 5.51 4.27
CA LEU A 298 19.13 5.62 4.70
C LEU A 298 18.42 4.27 4.75
N THR A 299 18.92 3.24 4.07
CA THR A 299 18.41 1.87 4.17
C THR A 299 19.55 0.89 4.38
N SER A 300 19.27 -0.22 5.05
CA SER A 300 20.23 -1.28 5.36
C SER A 300 19.52 -2.63 5.53
N ALA A 301 20.27 -3.69 5.83
CA ALA A 301 19.72 -5.03 6.05
C ALA A 301 18.68 -5.46 4.98
N ILE A 302 18.97 -5.17 3.70
CA ILE A 302 18.09 -5.45 2.57
C ILE A 302 18.01 -6.97 2.40
N MET A 303 16.82 -7.55 2.63
CA MET A 303 16.60 -8.99 2.61
C MET A 303 16.72 -9.57 1.20
N PRO A 304 17.65 -10.51 0.97
CA PRO A 304 17.78 -11.19 -0.31
C PRO A 304 16.72 -12.28 -0.47
N ARG A 305 16.68 -12.92 -1.64
CA ARG A 305 15.77 -14.04 -1.93
C ARG A 305 15.98 -15.23 -0.97
N ARG A 306 14.92 -16.01 -0.76
CA ARG A 306 14.92 -17.20 0.13
C ARG A 306 16.06 -18.17 -0.21
N SER A 307 16.34 -18.42 -1.50
CA SER A 307 17.44 -19.29 -1.94
C SER A 307 18.79 -18.82 -1.42
N VAL A 308 19.07 -17.52 -1.46
CA VAL A 308 20.30 -16.94 -0.93
C VAL A 308 20.34 -17.07 0.59
N ARG A 309 19.26 -16.69 1.30
CA ARG A 309 19.17 -16.84 2.76
C ARG A 309 19.37 -18.28 3.23
N THR A 310 18.81 -19.25 2.48
CA THR A 310 18.99 -20.67 2.77
C THR A 310 20.44 -21.09 2.56
N ALA A 311 21.08 -20.68 1.47
CA ALA A 311 22.49 -20.99 1.19
C ALA A 311 23.41 -20.40 2.27
N GLU A 312 23.19 -19.14 2.70
CA GLU A 312 23.95 -18.50 3.76
C GLU A 312 23.79 -19.23 5.10
N ALA A 313 22.56 -19.62 5.47
CA ALA A 313 22.27 -20.37 6.69
C ALA A 313 22.93 -21.75 6.70
N LEU A 314 22.96 -22.45 5.57
CA LEU A 314 23.64 -23.74 5.43
C LEU A 314 25.18 -23.59 5.49
N ALA A 315 25.71 -22.56 4.83
CA ALA A 315 27.15 -22.26 4.90
C ALA A 315 27.63 -21.95 6.33
N GLN A 316 26.82 -21.21 7.12
CA GLN A 316 27.12 -20.96 8.53
C GLN A 316 27.13 -22.24 9.38
N ARG A 317 26.40 -23.29 8.98
CA ARG A 317 26.37 -24.61 9.65
C ARG A 317 27.41 -25.57 9.09
N GLY A 318 28.19 -25.17 8.07
CA GLY A 318 29.11 -26.05 7.37
C GLY A 318 28.44 -27.11 6.46
N GLU A 319 27.14 -26.88 6.14
CA GLU A 319 26.32 -27.77 5.32
C GLU A 319 26.27 -27.25 3.86
N ARG A 320 26.09 -28.15 2.90
CA ARG A 320 25.90 -27.80 1.48
C ARG A 320 24.42 -27.86 1.10
N LEU A 321 24.03 -27.09 0.10
CA LEU A 321 22.72 -27.24 -0.51
C LEU A 321 22.53 -28.67 -1.00
N PRO A 322 21.38 -29.31 -0.76
CA PRO A 322 21.05 -30.57 -1.41
C PRO A 322 21.14 -30.37 -2.93
N HIS A 323 21.77 -31.34 -3.62
CA HIS A 323 21.80 -31.29 -5.09
C HIS A 323 20.37 -31.40 -5.63
N PRO A 324 20.02 -30.63 -6.70
CA PRO A 324 18.68 -30.65 -7.30
C PRO A 324 18.31 -32.04 -7.84
#